data_21e6a96ddb9d99ad69247fe6c4538827
#
_entry.id   21e6a96ddb9d99ad69247fe6c4538827
#
_cell.length_a   1.000
_cell.length_b   1.000
_cell.length_c   1.000
_cell.angle_alpha   90.00
_cell.angle_beta   90.00
_cell.angle_gamma   90.00
#
_symmetry.space_group_name_H-M   'P 1'
#
loop_
_entity.id
_entity.type
_entity.pdbx_description
1 polymer ?
#
loop_
_entity_poly.entity_id
_entity_poly.type
_entity_poly.pdbx_seq_one_letter_code
_entity_poly.pdbx_strand_id
1 'polypeptide(L)'
;MFYDWIKAYQDFPYDLPKVGEVICRRSCIETEELLSTTVPAFYAEGSYCTTFRIHVCGRRITVDGNPSRLNRLDNVFGIASLDDCMRVINAVLVELGLPQMTRCKSTQQLQDGSVIADGAIFQRLDLTSNFYVGQGNERAFLRGISSQRFRNSIAYLYPDGNTCVWTPKGGEKAGSLLYPGNYNKAAELDAHLLPKVKRTFGEDSDEFRYVRELRDWCASVGMVRSEIKCRSEYLKREGLRFWGLFDVQKLREIHRRFLMVGEKCEINNFDVLTVADELLAKKIVVHRKAAMTTAGYVALWQCGQQFDFKKSADQKHRARLRLIGIDIKMPFDATRHGVVFIRNVREIERTFDMPLPGFYRSAVVPSRLRLVA
;
A
#
# COMPACT_ATOMS: atom_id res chain seq x y z
N MET A 1 -3.04 3.90 -10.78
CA MET A 1 -3.37 3.65 -9.36
C MET A 1 -4.75 3.01 -9.28
N PHE A 2 -4.92 2.02 -8.41
CA PHE A 2 -6.17 1.32 -8.10
C PHE A 2 -6.29 1.07 -6.59
N TYR A 3 -7.45 0.60 -6.14
CA TYR A 3 -7.71 0.31 -4.72
C TYR A 3 -7.64 -1.19 -4.49
N ASP A 4 -6.72 -1.62 -3.62
CA ASP A 4 -6.52 -3.04 -3.31
C ASP A 4 -7.30 -3.49 -2.08
N TRP A 5 -7.49 -2.59 -1.09
CA TRP A 5 -8.22 -2.90 0.12
C TRP A 5 -9.04 -1.70 0.60
N ILE A 6 -10.28 -1.96 1.03
CA ILE A 6 -11.17 -0.96 1.59
C ILE A 6 -11.74 -1.48 2.90
N LYS A 7 -11.67 -0.63 3.94
CA LYS A 7 -12.46 -0.81 5.15
C LYS A 7 -13.34 0.42 5.35
N ALA A 8 -14.65 0.20 5.38
CA ALA A 8 -15.65 1.25 5.53
C ALA A 8 -16.74 0.83 6.51
N TYR A 9 -17.40 1.80 7.11
CA TYR A 9 -18.62 1.58 7.86
C TYR A 9 -19.64 2.67 7.57
N GLN A 10 -20.92 2.35 7.84
CA GLN A 10 -22.01 3.31 7.83
C GLN A 10 -22.96 3.02 8.97
N ASP A 11 -23.41 4.08 9.64
CA ASP A 11 -24.50 4.02 10.63
C ASP A 11 -25.82 4.35 9.91
N PHE A 12 -26.85 3.55 10.20
CA PHE A 12 -28.20 3.70 9.62
C PHE A 12 -29.16 4.25 10.69
N PRO A 13 -30.21 4.99 10.31
CA PRO A 13 -31.18 5.55 11.26
C PRO A 13 -32.11 4.52 11.88
N TYR A 14 -32.05 3.26 11.45
CA TYR A 14 -32.87 2.13 11.90
C TYR A 14 -32.02 0.93 12.25
N ASP A 15 -32.60 0.00 12.99
CA ASP A 15 -31.94 -1.25 13.35
C ASP A 15 -31.85 -2.17 12.14
N LEU A 16 -30.69 -2.74 11.94
CA LEU A 16 -30.38 -3.60 10.81
C LEU A 16 -30.80 -5.06 11.06
N PRO A 17 -31.13 -5.81 9.99
CA PRO A 17 -31.36 -7.23 10.13
C PRO A 17 -30.11 -7.94 10.67
N LYS A 18 -30.34 -8.95 11.50
CA LYS A 18 -29.26 -9.81 11.97
C LYS A 18 -28.87 -10.74 10.82
N VAL A 19 -27.64 -10.57 10.34
CA VAL A 19 -27.07 -11.40 9.28
C VAL A 19 -25.89 -12.17 9.85
N GLY A 20 -25.82 -13.47 9.56
CA GLY A 20 -24.81 -14.39 10.06
C GLY A 20 -25.43 -15.60 10.75
N GLU A 21 -24.69 -16.70 10.76
CA GLU A 21 -25.19 -18.02 11.25
C GLU A 21 -24.96 -18.23 12.75
N VAL A 22 -24.16 -17.35 13.41
CA VAL A 22 -23.68 -17.57 14.78
C VAL A 22 -24.03 -16.39 15.67
N ILE A 23 -24.54 -16.73 16.88
CA ILE A 23 -24.73 -15.78 17.98
C ILE A 23 -23.80 -16.18 19.12
N CYS A 24 -22.94 -15.25 19.56
CA CYS A 24 -22.11 -15.42 20.74
C CYS A 24 -22.80 -14.82 21.96
N ARG A 25 -23.04 -15.64 22.98
CA ARG A 25 -23.58 -15.20 24.28
C ARG A 25 -22.47 -15.27 25.32
N ARG A 26 -22.30 -14.19 26.09
CA ARG A 26 -21.41 -14.16 27.25
C ARG A 26 -22.27 -14.09 28.50
N SER A 27 -22.07 -15.04 29.40
CA SER A 27 -22.70 -15.05 30.71
C SER A 27 -21.65 -14.94 31.82
N CYS A 28 -22.05 -14.41 32.98
CA CYS A 28 -21.21 -14.41 34.15
C CYS A 28 -21.05 -15.86 34.61
N ILE A 29 -19.84 -16.29 34.97
CA ILE A 29 -19.58 -17.67 35.44
C ILE A 29 -20.21 -17.92 36.80
N GLU A 30 -20.29 -16.88 37.64
CA GLU A 30 -20.80 -17.01 39.03
C GLU A 30 -22.32 -16.90 39.12
N THR A 31 -22.94 -16.01 38.33
CA THR A 31 -24.38 -15.72 38.43
C THR A 31 -25.20 -16.30 37.27
N GLU A 32 -24.53 -16.83 36.24
CA GLU A 32 -25.14 -17.28 34.97
C GLU A 32 -25.92 -16.18 34.21
N GLU A 33 -25.89 -14.94 34.71
CA GLU A 33 -26.55 -13.82 34.05
C GLU A 33 -25.95 -13.55 32.67
N LEU A 34 -26.82 -13.29 31.69
CA LEU A 34 -26.42 -12.94 30.32
C LEU A 34 -25.83 -11.51 30.27
N LEU A 35 -24.52 -11.41 30.16
CA LEU A 35 -23.80 -10.14 30.13
C LEU A 35 -23.90 -9.46 28.77
N SER A 36 -23.84 -10.23 27.68
CA SER A 36 -23.96 -9.68 26.32
C SER A 36 -24.31 -10.73 25.29
N THR A 37 -24.98 -10.29 24.24
CA THR A 37 -25.25 -11.10 23.05
C THR A 37 -24.66 -10.35 21.85
N THR A 38 -23.73 -10.96 21.11
CA THR A 38 -23.09 -10.37 19.94
C THR A 38 -23.21 -11.30 18.73
N VAL A 39 -23.41 -10.71 17.56
CA VAL A 39 -23.28 -11.41 16.29
C VAL A 39 -21.84 -11.17 15.82
N PRO A 40 -20.98 -12.20 15.72
CA PRO A 40 -19.62 -12.00 15.25
C PRO A 40 -19.63 -11.58 13.78
N ALA A 41 -18.53 -10.94 13.34
CA ALA A 41 -18.33 -10.67 11.93
C ALA A 41 -18.29 -11.99 11.16
N PHE A 42 -18.93 -12.03 10.01
CA PHE A 42 -18.91 -13.17 9.09
C PHE A 42 -18.14 -12.83 7.82
N TYR A 43 -17.81 -13.85 7.05
CA TYR A 43 -17.11 -13.71 5.80
C TYR A 43 -18.08 -14.03 4.66
N ALA A 44 -18.33 -13.01 3.81
CA ALA A 44 -19.01 -13.23 2.53
C ALA A 44 -17.98 -13.76 1.55
N GLU A 45 -18.14 -14.99 1.08
CA GLU A 45 -17.21 -15.64 0.18
C GLU A 45 -17.61 -15.40 -1.27
N GLY A 46 -16.63 -15.01 -2.10
CA GLY A 46 -16.76 -15.01 -3.56
C GLY A 46 -16.35 -16.34 -4.16
N SER A 47 -16.47 -16.49 -5.48
CA SER A 47 -16.23 -17.74 -6.22
C SER A 47 -14.82 -18.36 -6.05
N TYR A 48 -13.82 -17.57 -5.60
CA TYR A 48 -12.41 -18.00 -5.54
C TYR A 48 -11.75 -17.67 -4.21
N CYS A 49 -12.32 -18.07 -3.08
CA CYS A 49 -11.76 -17.82 -1.74
C CYS A 49 -11.49 -16.33 -1.46
N THR A 50 -12.22 -15.45 -2.11
CA THR A 50 -12.20 -14.02 -1.81
C THR A 50 -13.24 -13.75 -0.77
N THR A 51 -12.83 -13.14 0.34
CA THR A 51 -13.73 -12.92 1.47
C THR A 51 -13.84 -11.44 1.76
N PHE A 52 -15.06 -10.95 1.88
CA PHE A 52 -15.37 -9.72 2.59
C PHE A 52 -15.73 -10.07 4.02
N ARG A 53 -15.04 -9.44 4.96
CA ARG A 53 -15.44 -9.47 6.35
C ARG A 53 -16.54 -8.45 6.58
N ILE A 54 -17.74 -8.90 6.90
CA ILE A 54 -18.90 -8.06 7.16
C ILE A 54 -19.28 -8.19 8.64
N HIS A 55 -19.52 -7.05 9.26
CA HIS A 55 -19.96 -6.99 10.65
C HIS A 55 -21.16 -6.06 10.74
N VAL A 56 -22.29 -6.61 11.21
CA VAL A 56 -23.51 -5.87 11.50
C VAL A 56 -23.69 -5.80 13.01
N CYS A 57 -23.71 -4.59 13.55
CA CYS A 57 -23.87 -4.36 14.98
C CYS A 57 -24.89 -3.23 15.22
N GLY A 58 -26.09 -3.60 15.63
CA GLY A 58 -27.21 -2.69 15.81
C GLY A 58 -27.54 -1.94 14.50
N ARG A 59 -27.16 -0.68 14.44
CA ARG A 59 -27.39 0.21 13.29
C ARG A 59 -26.18 0.37 12.38
N ARG A 60 -25.07 -0.34 12.64
CA ARG A 60 -23.82 -0.18 11.90
C ARG A 60 -23.51 -1.39 11.04
N ILE A 61 -23.18 -1.15 9.78
CA ILE A 61 -22.51 -2.11 8.90
C ILE A 61 -21.06 -1.70 8.79
N THR A 62 -20.14 -2.66 8.98
CA THR A 62 -18.72 -2.51 8.66
C THR A 62 -18.33 -3.53 7.61
N VAL A 63 -17.68 -3.10 6.54
CA VAL A 63 -17.12 -3.95 5.48
C VAL A 63 -15.62 -3.79 5.44
N ASP A 64 -14.89 -4.91 5.32
CA ASP A 64 -13.43 -4.95 5.32
C ASP A 64 -12.96 -6.00 4.30
N GLY A 65 -12.41 -5.58 3.17
CA GLY A 65 -12.02 -6.51 2.09
C GLY A 65 -11.48 -5.85 0.84
N ASN A 66 -11.21 -6.68 -0.16
CA ASN A 66 -10.68 -6.28 -1.46
C ASN A 66 -11.75 -6.35 -2.56
N PRO A 67 -12.36 -5.22 -2.98
CA PRO A 67 -13.38 -5.23 -4.02
C PRO A 67 -12.85 -5.67 -5.39
N SER A 68 -11.58 -5.43 -5.67
CA SER A 68 -10.96 -5.82 -6.93
C SER A 68 -10.78 -7.32 -7.09
N ARG A 69 -10.86 -8.07 -5.99
CA ARG A 69 -10.65 -9.51 -5.93
C ARG A 69 -11.95 -10.32 -5.90
N LEU A 70 -13.10 -9.67 -5.79
CA LEU A 70 -14.39 -10.39 -5.79
C LEU A 70 -14.53 -11.20 -7.09
N ASN A 71 -14.83 -12.49 -6.95
CA ASN A 71 -14.96 -13.46 -8.06
C ASN A 71 -13.71 -13.54 -8.96
N ARG A 72 -12.51 -13.30 -8.40
CA ARG A 72 -11.23 -13.39 -9.08
C ARG A 72 -10.20 -14.14 -8.26
N LEU A 73 -9.33 -14.86 -8.96
CA LEU A 73 -8.20 -15.56 -8.34
C LEU A 73 -7.11 -14.59 -7.87
N ASP A 74 -6.87 -13.53 -8.64
CA ASP A 74 -5.78 -12.59 -8.45
C ASP A 74 -6.24 -11.16 -8.13
N ASN A 75 -5.28 -10.33 -7.75
CA ASN A 75 -5.41 -8.88 -7.58
C ASN A 75 -4.27 -8.12 -8.28
N VAL A 76 -3.72 -8.68 -9.36
CA VAL A 76 -2.57 -8.05 -10.04
C VAL A 76 -2.96 -6.66 -10.53
N PHE A 77 -4.13 -6.51 -11.11
CA PHE A 77 -4.72 -5.19 -11.37
C PHE A 77 -6.09 -5.09 -10.71
N GLY A 78 -6.38 -3.90 -10.21
CA GLY A 78 -7.61 -3.65 -9.47
C GLY A 78 -8.46 -2.54 -10.09
N ILE A 79 -9.54 -2.22 -9.39
CA ILE A 79 -10.50 -1.19 -9.78
C ILE A 79 -9.91 0.19 -9.48
N ALA A 80 -9.81 1.04 -10.50
CA ALA A 80 -9.21 2.37 -10.39
C ALA A 80 -10.15 3.44 -9.80
N SER A 81 -11.45 3.22 -9.84
CA SER A 81 -12.47 4.13 -9.32
C SER A 81 -12.92 3.71 -7.93
N LEU A 82 -12.89 4.65 -6.97
CA LEU A 82 -13.39 4.41 -5.61
C LEU A 82 -14.91 4.14 -5.61
N ASP A 83 -15.64 4.85 -6.45
CA ASP A 83 -17.09 4.65 -6.58
C ASP A 83 -17.43 3.26 -7.16
N ASP A 84 -16.60 2.75 -8.07
CA ASP A 84 -16.75 1.39 -8.60
C ASP A 84 -16.44 0.34 -7.54
N CYS A 85 -15.44 0.57 -6.72
CA CYS A 85 -15.17 -0.29 -5.56
C CYS A 85 -16.37 -0.33 -4.60
N MET A 86 -16.97 0.82 -4.31
CA MET A 86 -18.16 0.89 -3.46
C MET A 86 -19.39 0.27 -4.11
N ARG A 87 -19.49 0.29 -5.45
CA ARG A 87 -20.53 -0.47 -6.17
C ARG A 87 -20.40 -1.98 -5.97
N VAL A 88 -19.17 -2.51 -6.04
CA VAL A 88 -18.90 -3.92 -5.78
C VAL A 88 -19.28 -4.29 -4.35
N ILE A 89 -18.87 -3.47 -3.35
CA ILE A 89 -19.24 -3.68 -1.95
C ILE A 89 -20.76 -3.68 -1.78
N ASN A 90 -21.45 -2.72 -2.39
CA ASN A 90 -22.90 -2.60 -2.31
C ASN A 90 -23.62 -3.78 -2.97
N ALA A 91 -23.08 -4.34 -4.06
CA ALA A 91 -23.63 -5.56 -4.66
C ALA A 91 -23.62 -6.72 -3.65
N VAL A 92 -22.50 -6.92 -2.95
CA VAL A 92 -22.41 -7.95 -1.90
C VAL A 92 -23.38 -7.69 -0.76
N LEU A 93 -23.53 -6.43 -0.31
CA LEU A 93 -24.51 -6.10 0.75
C LEU A 93 -25.95 -6.41 0.34
N VAL A 94 -26.32 -6.09 -0.90
CA VAL A 94 -27.67 -6.38 -1.43
C VAL A 94 -27.94 -7.87 -1.53
N GLU A 95 -26.95 -8.66 -1.99
CA GLU A 95 -27.07 -10.13 -2.03
C GLU A 95 -27.32 -10.74 -0.63
N LEU A 96 -26.84 -10.06 0.41
CA LEU A 96 -27.02 -10.44 1.81
C LEU A 96 -28.29 -9.85 2.45
N GLY A 97 -29.13 -9.15 1.67
CA GLY A 97 -30.33 -8.48 2.18
C GLY A 97 -30.04 -7.26 3.08
N LEU A 98 -28.84 -6.70 2.97
CA LEU A 98 -28.41 -5.51 3.72
C LEU A 98 -28.59 -4.23 2.89
N PRO A 99 -28.83 -3.08 3.54
CA PRO A 99 -28.90 -1.82 2.84
C PRO A 99 -27.53 -1.42 2.26
N GLN A 100 -27.58 -0.71 1.15
CA GLN A 100 -26.40 -0.18 0.49
C GLN A 100 -25.77 0.96 1.30
N MET A 101 -24.45 1.02 1.29
CA MET A 101 -23.72 2.20 1.74
C MET A 101 -23.89 3.35 0.75
N THR A 102 -24.05 4.55 1.26
CA THR A 102 -24.32 5.77 0.49
C THR A 102 -23.18 6.77 0.57
N ARG A 103 -23.05 7.66 -0.41
CA ARG A 103 -22.15 8.81 -0.35
C ARG A 103 -22.62 9.78 0.72
N CYS A 104 -21.71 10.32 1.49
CA CYS A 104 -21.99 11.40 2.42
C CYS A 104 -22.36 12.67 1.65
N LYS A 105 -23.41 13.35 2.12
CA LYS A 105 -23.83 14.68 1.66
C LYS A 105 -23.46 15.74 2.70
N SER A 106 -23.45 15.35 3.97
CA SER A 106 -23.20 16.22 5.09
C SER A 106 -22.48 15.52 6.24
N THR A 107 -21.87 16.32 7.09
CA THR A 107 -21.31 15.89 8.38
C THR A 107 -21.83 16.79 9.48
N GLN A 108 -22.00 16.22 10.69
CA GLN A 108 -22.39 16.96 11.89
C GLN A 108 -21.35 16.72 12.97
N GLN A 109 -20.86 17.81 13.57
CA GLN A 109 -20.01 17.73 14.75
C GLN A 109 -20.90 17.62 16.00
N LEU A 110 -20.62 16.65 16.84
CA LEU A 110 -21.30 16.47 18.12
C LEU A 110 -20.61 17.29 19.23
N GLN A 111 -21.28 17.43 20.37
CA GLN A 111 -20.76 18.19 21.51
C GLN A 111 -19.45 17.65 22.10
N ASP A 112 -19.22 16.34 21.99
CA ASP A 112 -17.98 15.67 22.40
C ASP A 112 -16.83 15.84 21.40
N GLY A 113 -17.02 16.63 20.33
CA GLY A 113 -16.05 16.83 19.26
C GLY A 113 -15.97 15.71 18.23
N SER A 114 -16.75 14.64 18.38
CA SER A 114 -16.87 13.60 17.37
C SER A 114 -17.64 14.11 16.15
N VAL A 115 -17.37 13.50 14.99
CA VAL A 115 -18.04 13.86 13.73
C VAL A 115 -18.75 12.64 13.19
N ILE A 116 -20.05 12.76 13.01
CA ILE A 116 -20.92 11.79 12.33
C ILE A 116 -21.19 12.24 10.89
N ALA A 117 -21.54 11.29 10.03
CA ALA A 117 -21.89 11.55 8.64
C ALA A 117 -23.14 10.76 8.26
N ASP A 118 -23.82 11.24 7.24
CA ASP A 118 -25.04 10.61 6.69
C ASP A 118 -24.76 9.50 5.67
N GLY A 119 -23.50 9.10 5.49
CA GLY A 119 -23.07 8.08 4.56
C GLY A 119 -21.85 7.29 5.04
N ALA A 120 -21.19 6.60 4.13
CA ALA A 120 -20.09 5.69 4.44
C ALA A 120 -18.80 6.44 4.85
N ILE A 121 -18.13 5.89 5.86
CA ILE A 121 -16.91 6.41 6.44
C ILE A 121 -15.78 5.41 6.27
N PHE A 122 -14.69 5.81 5.61
CA PHE A 122 -13.53 4.97 5.42
C PHE A 122 -12.66 4.90 6.68
N GLN A 123 -12.24 3.68 7.01
CA GLN A 123 -11.26 3.40 8.06
C GLN A 123 -9.90 2.96 7.50
N ARG A 124 -9.88 2.46 6.25
CA ARG A 124 -8.68 2.07 5.53
C ARG A 124 -8.91 2.14 4.03
N LEU A 125 -7.92 2.68 3.33
CA LEU A 125 -7.82 2.65 1.88
C LEU A 125 -6.39 2.26 1.51
N ASP A 126 -6.24 1.17 0.73
CA ASP A 126 -4.95 0.77 0.20
C ASP A 126 -4.84 1.24 -1.25
N LEU A 127 -3.91 2.15 -1.49
CA LEU A 127 -3.64 2.75 -2.80
C LEU A 127 -2.49 1.99 -3.44
N THR A 128 -2.71 1.45 -4.62
CA THR A 128 -1.80 0.50 -5.25
C THR A 128 -1.50 0.87 -6.70
N SER A 129 -0.26 0.67 -7.11
CA SER A 129 0.18 0.70 -8.51
C SER A 129 1.21 -0.38 -8.75
N ASN A 130 1.27 -0.86 -9.99
CA ASN A 130 2.37 -1.69 -10.47
C ASN A 130 3.28 -0.85 -11.36
N PHE A 131 4.56 -1.19 -11.37
CA PHE A 131 5.53 -0.71 -12.34
C PHE A 131 6.52 -1.82 -12.64
N TYR A 132 7.32 -1.67 -13.66
CA TYR A 132 8.15 -2.70 -14.23
C TYR A 132 9.59 -2.23 -14.24
N VAL A 133 10.49 -3.09 -13.77
CA VAL A 133 11.93 -2.80 -13.66
C VAL A 133 12.77 -3.70 -14.56
N GLY A 134 12.12 -4.52 -15.40
CA GLY A 134 12.75 -5.55 -16.21
C GLY A 134 13.05 -6.82 -15.41
N GLN A 135 13.02 -7.94 -16.12
CA GLN A 135 13.21 -9.27 -15.56
C GLN A 135 14.49 -9.37 -14.71
N GLY A 136 14.36 -9.87 -13.48
CA GLY A 136 15.47 -10.14 -12.57
C GLY A 136 16.02 -8.90 -11.84
N ASN A 137 15.50 -7.70 -12.11
CA ASN A 137 15.97 -6.46 -11.48
C ASN A 137 15.21 -6.11 -10.18
N GLU A 138 14.15 -6.83 -9.82
CA GLU A 138 13.22 -6.49 -8.73
C GLU A 138 13.94 -6.38 -7.39
N ARG A 139 14.79 -7.36 -7.05
CA ARG A 139 15.55 -7.35 -5.78
C ARG A 139 16.59 -6.24 -5.74
N ALA A 140 17.27 -5.98 -6.87
CA ALA A 140 18.24 -4.90 -6.97
C ALA A 140 17.56 -3.54 -6.79
N PHE A 141 16.41 -3.34 -7.44
CA PHE A 141 15.58 -2.15 -7.27
C PHE A 141 15.11 -1.97 -5.82
N LEU A 142 14.51 -3.02 -5.20
CA LEU A 142 14.04 -2.97 -3.82
C LEU A 142 15.17 -2.68 -2.83
N ARG A 143 16.36 -3.21 -3.05
CA ARG A 143 17.56 -2.90 -2.28
C ARG A 143 17.96 -1.44 -2.46
N GLY A 144 17.96 -0.92 -3.68
CA GLY A 144 18.27 0.49 -3.96
C GLY A 144 17.33 1.45 -3.23
N ILE A 145 16.00 1.23 -3.33
CA ILE A 145 15.03 2.10 -2.65
C ILE A 145 15.04 1.96 -1.13
N SER A 146 15.58 0.88 -0.58
CA SER A 146 15.67 0.69 0.88
C SER A 146 16.63 1.68 1.56
N SER A 147 17.46 2.39 0.81
CA SER A 147 18.29 3.50 1.31
C SER A 147 17.49 4.79 1.50
N GLN A 148 16.30 4.89 0.90
CA GLN A 148 15.52 6.11 0.86
C GLN A 148 14.54 6.21 2.03
N ARG A 149 14.25 7.44 2.46
CA ARG A 149 13.18 7.71 3.43
C ARG A 149 11.90 8.14 2.74
N PHE A 150 10.79 7.79 3.35
CA PHE A 150 9.50 8.34 2.99
C PHE A 150 8.88 9.07 4.19
N ARG A 151 8.74 10.38 4.11
CA ARG A 151 8.31 11.25 5.21
C ARG A 151 9.22 11.02 6.43
N ASN A 152 8.64 10.67 7.58
CA ASN A 152 9.37 10.37 8.83
C ASN A 152 9.64 8.87 9.02
N SER A 153 9.33 8.05 8.01
CA SER A 153 9.55 6.61 8.07
C SER A 153 10.87 6.20 7.46
N ILE A 154 11.44 5.15 8.00
CA ILE A 154 12.70 4.51 7.61
C ILE A 154 12.36 3.24 6.83
N ALA A 155 13.06 3.00 5.73
CA ALA A 155 12.91 1.79 4.97
C ALA A 155 13.42 0.57 5.75
N TYR A 156 12.70 -0.54 5.63
CA TYR A 156 13.09 -1.85 6.10
C TYR A 156 12.97 -2.84 4.94
N LEU A 157 14.09 -3.39 4.51
CA LEU A 157 14.13 -4.44 3.50
C LEU A 157 14.09 -5.79 4.22
N TYR A 158 13.13 -6.64 3.84
CA TYR A 158 13.05 -8.00 4.37
C TYR A 158 14.26 -8.83 3.95
N PRO A 159 14.67 -9.85 4.76
CA PRO A 159 15.89 -10.63 4.51
C PRO A 159 15.93 -11.32 3.15
N ASP A 160 14.77 -11.70 2.59
CA ASP A 160 14.65 -12.32 1.27
C ASP A 160 14.85 -11.33 0.10
N GLY A 161 14.89 -10.03 0.39
CA GLY A 161 15.07 -8.96 -0.60
C GLY A 161 13.84 -8.70 -1.48
N ASN A 162 12.70 -9.36 -1.26
CA ASN A 162 11.52 -9.25 -2.11
C ASN A 162 10.51 -8.20 -1.62
N THR A 163 10.68 -7.65 -0.42
CA THR A 163 9.76 -6.65 0.16
C THR A 163 10.54 -5.57 0.88
N CYS A 164 10.20 -4.31 0.59
CA CYS A 164 10.71 -3.14 1.29
C CYS A 164 9.54 -2.32 1.81
N VAL A 165 9.48 -2.06 3.13
CA VAL A 165 8.42 -1.28 3.78
C VAL A 165 8.99 -0.07 4.50
N TRP A 166 8.18 0.97 4.68
CA TRP A 166 8.58 2.16 5.44
C TRP A 166 7.84 2.21 6.76
N THR A 167 8.60 2.17 7.84
CA THR A 167 8.08 2.14 9.20
C THR A 167 8.71 3.23 10.06
N PRO A 168 8.07 3.66 11.16
CA PRO A 168 8.63 4.73 11.99
C PRO A 168 10.00 4.43 12.60
N LYS A 169 10.31 3.16 12.83
CA LYS A 169 11.56 2.72 13.53
C LYS A 169 12.47 1.88 12.63
N GLY A 170 12.16 1.69 11.34
CA GLY A 170 12.99 0.88 10.45
C GLY A 170 12.94 -0.63 10.76
N GLY A 171 11.78 -1.15 11.14
CA GLY A 171 11.54 -2.58 11.38
C GLY A 171 10.20 -3.02 10.80
N GLU A 172 9.74 -4.22 11.12
CA GLU A 172 8.50 -4.79 10.56
C GLU A 172 7.22 -4.12 11.07
N LYS A 173 7.27 -3.44 12.23
CA LYS A 173 6.08 -2.88 12.88
C LYS A 173 5.53 -1.69 12.09
N ALA A 174 4.37 -1.88 11.52
CA ALA A 174 3.65 -0.87 10.75
C ALA A 174 3.33 0.40 11.55
N GLY A 175 3.41 1.56 10.89
CA GLY A 175 2.96 2.83 11.46
C GLY A 175 1.44 2.90 11.66
N SER A 176 0.98 3.78 12.56
CA SER A 176 -0.44 3.99 12.84
C SER A 176 -1.17 4.81 11.76
N LEU A 177 -0.46 5.66 11.02
CA LEU A 177 -1.03 6.56 10.02
C LEU A 177 -0.97 5.97 8.60
N LEU A 178 0.26 5.71 8.13
CA LEU A 178 0.55 5.16 6.81
C LEU A 178 1.43 3.92 6.96
N TYR A 179 1.24 2.97 6.06
CA TYR A 179 2.14 1.84 5.91
C TYR A 179 2.46 1.63 4.43
N PRO A 180 3.47 2.33 3.92
CA PRO A 180 3.93 2.18 2.55
C PRO A 180 4.82 0.96 2.39
N GLY A 181 4.74 0.32 1.23
CA GLY A 181 5.59 -0.81 0.87
C GLY A 181 5.72 -1.01 -0.64
N ASN A 182 6.86 -1.53 -1.05
CA ASN A 182 7.12 -2.02 -2.40
C ASN A 182 7.53 -3.48 -2.32
N TYR A 183 7.05 -4.31 -3.23
CA TYR A 183 7.39 -5.72 -3.25
C TYR A 183 7.36 -6.34 -4.64
N ASN A 184 8.16 -7.41 -4.80
CA ASN A 184 8.19 -8.25 -5.99
C ASN A 184 6.88 -9.02 -6.12
N LYS A 185 6.08 -8.71 -7.15
CA LYS A 185 4.75 -9.28 -7.30
C LYS A 185 4.79 -10.77 -7.68
N ALA A 186 5.77 -11.20 -8.44
CA ALA A 186 5.93 -12.63 -8.77
C ALA A 186 6.26 -13.45 -7.51
N ALA A 187 7.19 -12.95 -6.67
CA ALA A 187 7.53 -13.62 -5.42
C ALA A 187 6.34 -13.67 -4.43
N GLU A 188 5.50 -12.65 -4.39
CA GLU A 188 4.28 -12.64 -3.57
C GLU A 188 3.27 -13.68 -4.06
N LEU A 189 3.07 -13.81 -5.39
CA LEU A 189 2.21 -14.85 -5.98
C LEU A 189 2.72 -16.26 -5.66
N ASP A 190 4.04 -16.48 -5.72
CA ASP A 190 4.68 -17.75 -5.33
C ASP A 190 4.47 -18.09 -3.85
N ALA A 191 4.64 -17.11 -2.98
CA ALA A 191 4.58 -17.34 -1.54
C ALA A 191 3.16 -17.52 -1.00
N HIS A 192 2.17 -16.82 -1.58
CA HIS A 192 0.85 -16.72 -0.99
C HIS A 192 -0.28 -17.27 -1.86
N LEU A 193 -0.30 -16.98 -3.15
CA LEU A 193 -1.44 -17.34 -3.99
C LEU A 193 -1.31 -18.76 -4.59
N LEU A 194 -0.19 -19.09 -5.19
CA LEU A 194 0.02 -20.41 -5.83
C LEU A 194 -0.17 -21.58 -4.86
N PRO A 195 0.38 -21.57 -3.62
CA PRO A 195 0.15 -22.67 -2.68
C PRO A 195 -1.31 -22.79 -2.25
N LYS A 196 -2.02 -21.66 -2.15
CA LYS A 196 -3.45 -21.65 -1.81
C LYS A 196 -4.28 -22.25 -2.94
N VAL A 197 -4.05 -21.82 -4.19
CA VAL A 197 -4.78 -22.30 -5.35
C VAL A 197 -4.50 -23.79 -5.58
N LYS A 198 -3.23 -24.23 -5.48
CA LYS A 198 -2.84 -25.64 -5.56
C LYS A 198 -3.60 -26.50 -4.54
N ARG A 199 -3.70 -26.03 -3.29
CA ARG A 199 -4.43 -26.76 -2.22
C ARG A 199 -5.93 -26.82 -2.46
N THR A 200 -6.52 -25.75 -3.02
CA THR A 200 -7.98 -25.64 -3.19
C THR A 200 -8.48 -26.33 -4.44
N PHE A 201 -7.77 -26.20 -5.57
CA PHE A 201 -8.23 -26.65 -6.88
C PHE A 201 -7.38 -27.80 -7.49
N GLY A 202 -6.20 -28.06 -6.94
CA GLY A 202 -5.25 -29.02 -7.50
C GLY A 202 -4.27 -28.39 -8.49
N GLU A 203 -3.16 -29.10 -8.74
CA GLU A 203 -2.06 -28.62 -9.62
C GLU A 203 -2.42 -28.67 -11.11
N ASP A 204 -3.32 -29.60 -11.50
CA ASP A 204 -3.75 -29.77 -12.89
C ASP A 204 -4.96 -28.90 -13.27
N SER A 205 -5.46 -28.06 -12.35
CA SER A 205 -6.60 -27.18 -12.57
C SER A 205 -6.30 -26.01 -13.50
N ASP A 206 -7.32 -25.50 -14.15
CA ASP A 206 -7.22 -24.28 -14.96
C ASP A 206 -6.90 -23.05 -14.11
N GLU A 207 -7.38 -23.05 -12.86
CA GLU A 207 -7.10 -22.01 -11.87
C GLU A 207 -5.61 -21.98 -11.52
N PHE A 208 -5.00 -23.13 -11.30
CA PHE A 208 -3.57 -23.19 -10.99
C PHE A 208 -2.73 -22.80 -12.21
N ARG A 209 -3.07 -23.27 -13.40
CA ARG A 209 -2.39 -22.87 -14.65
C ARG A 209 -2.46 -21.37 -14.86
N TYR A 210 -3.64 -20.77 -14.72
CA TYR A 210 -3.83 -19.32 -14.84
C TYR A 210 -2.92 -18.53 -13.89
N VAL A 211 -2.91 -18.89 -12.60
CA VAL A 211 -2.10 -18.17 -11.61
C VAL A 211 -0.60 -18.38 -11.85
N ARG A 212 -0.19 -19.55 -12.32
CA ARG A 212 1.20 -19.83 -12.69
C ARG A 212 1.64 -18.98 -13.89
N GLU A 213 0.84 -18.94 -14.96
CA GLU A 213 1.11 -18.09 -16.12
C GLU A 213 1.17 -16.60 -15.74
N LEU A 214 0.28 -16.17 -14.84
CA LEU A 214 0.27 -14.79 -14.33
C LEU A 214 1.53 -14.49 -13.53
N ARG A 215 1.99 -15.38 -12.68
CA ARG A 215 3.24 -15.28 -11.95
C ARG A 215 4.44 -15.19 -12.89
N ASP A 216 4.48 -16.07 -13.90
CA ASP A 216 5.56 -16.12 -14.89
C ASP A 216 5.62 -14.83 -15.70
N TRP A 217 4.46 -14.30 -16.08
CA TRP A 217 4.39 -12.99 -16.73
C TRP A 217 4.88 -11.87 -15.81
N CYS A 218 4.46 -11.81 -14.54
CA CYS A 218 4.95 -10.83 -13.57
C CYS A 218 6.48 -10.88 -13.43
N ALA A 219 7.06 -12.08 -13.42
CA ALA A 219 8.51 -12.28 -13.35
C ALA A 219 9.22 -11.84 -14.66
N SER A 220 8.65 -12.13 -15.82
CA SER A 220 9.25 -11.79 -17.12
C SER A 220 9.35 -10.29 -17.37
N VAL A 221 8.42 -9.52 -16.81
CA VAL A 221 8.42 -8.05 -16.91
C VAL A 221 9.09 -7.35 -15.70
N GLY A 222 9.49 -8.12 -14.68
CA GLY A 222 10.06 -7.57 -13.45
C GLY A 222 9.06 -6.69 -12.70
N MET A 223 7.86 -7.22 -12.39
CA MET A 223 6.80 -6.43 -11.77
C MET A 223 7.08 -6.16 -10.30
N VAL A 224 7.14 -4.88 -9.95
CA VAL A 224 7.15 -4.38 -8.57
C VAL A 224 5.81 -3.70 -8.28
N ARG A 225 5.22 -4.07 -7.15
CA ARG A 225 4.01 -3.42 -6.64
C ARG A 225 4.36 -2.38 -5.58
N SER A 226 3.78 -1.21 -5.74
CA SER A 226 3.82 -0.12 -4.76
C SER A 226 2.46 0.02 -4.10
N GLU A 227 2.42 0.00 -2.78
CA GLU A 227 1.20 0.05 -1.98
C GLU A 227 1.35 1.02 -0.81
N ILE A 228 0.36 1.88 -0.59
CA ILE A 228 0.23 2.69 0.63
C ILE A 228 -1.07 2.32 1.33
N LYS A 229 -0.98 1.82 2.55
CA LYS A 229 -2.14 1.62 3.44
C LYS A 229 -2.42 2.91 4.20
N CYS A 230 -3.46 3.62 3.80
CA CYS A 230 -3.95 4.81 4.51
C CYS A 230 -4.90 4.36 5.61
N ARG A 231 -4.50 4.51 6.88
CA ARG A 231 -5.26 4.07 8.05
C ARG A 231 -6.21 5.16 8.56
N SER A 232 -7.13 4.79 9.42
CA SER A 232 -8.23 5.64 9.93
C SER A 232 -7.76 7.01 10.42
N GLU A 233 -6.71 7.05 11.26
CA GLU A 233 -6.17 8.32 11.78
C GLU A 233 -5.59 9.21 10.68
N TYR A 234 -4.96 8.62 9.68
CA TYR A 234 -4.46 9.37 8.52
C TYR A 234 -5.62 9.97 7.71
N LEU A 235 -6.61 9.14 7.38
CA LEU A 235 -7.80 9.58 6.64
C LEU A 235 -8.57 10.67 7.38
N LYS A 236 -8.63 10.59 8.73
CA LYS A 236 -9.24 11.63 9.57
C LYS A 236 -8.47 12.95 9.49
N ARG A 237 -7.13 12.91 9.68
CA ARG A 237 -6.26 14.11 9.65
C ARG A 237 -6.31 14.85 8.31
N GLU A 238 -6.33 14.10 7.21
CA GLU A 238 -6.29 14.68 5.87
C GLU A 238 -7.69 15.00 5.31
N GLY A 239 -8.76 14.74 6.09
CA GLY A 239 -10.14 14.96 5.66
C GLY A 239 -10.60 14.01 4.55
N LEU A 240 -10.07 12.78 4.50
CA LEU A 240 -10.27 11.80 3.43
C LEU A 240 -11.17 10.63 3.84
N ARG A 241 -11.88 10.75 4.98
CA ARG A 241 -12.65 9.61 5.53
C ARG A 241 -14.10 9.53 5.04
N PHE A 242 -14.71 10.64 4.63
CA PHE A 242 -16.13 10.69 4.28
C PHE A 242 -16.33 10.48 2.78
N TRP A 243 -16.91 9.35 2.39
CA TRP A 243 -17.13 9.03 0.99
C TRP A 243 -18.00 10.10 0.31
N GLY A 244 -17.48 10.76 -0.70
CA GLY A 244 -18.18 11.79 -1.46
C GLY A 244 -17.91 13.24 -1.02
N LEU A 245 -17.25 13.46 0.13
CA LEU A 245 -16.97 14.82 0.64
C LEU A 245 -15.51 15.25 0.48
N PHE A 246 -14.67 14.45 -0.19
CA PHE A 246 -13.29 14.82 -0.46
C PHE A 246 -12.93 14.66 -1.94
N ASP A 247 -11.92 15.40 -2.36
CA ASP A 247 -11.35 15.26 -3.70
C ASP A 247 -10.45 14.02 -3.77
N VAL A 248 -10.83 13.07 -4.65
CA VAL A 248 -10.08 11.83 -4.91
C VAL A 248 -8.67 12.11 -5.44
N GLN A 249 -8.41 13.27 -6.04
CA GLN A 249 -7.08 13.65 -6.50
C GLN A 249 -6.06 13.72 -5.35
N LYS A 250 -6.48 14.06 -4.14
CA LYS A 250 -5.62 14.04 -2.94
C LYS A 250 -5.05 12.63 -2.67
N LEU A 251 -5.85 11.57 -2.87
CA LEU A 251 -5.37 10.19 -2.73
C LEU A 251 -4.33 9.85 -3.81
N ARG A 252 -4.56 10.28 -5.06
CA ARG A 252 -3.61 10.10 -6.15
C ARG A 252 -2.29 10.82 -5.89
N GLU A 253 -2.35 12.03 -5.33
CA GLU A 253 -1.17 12.81 -4.99
C GLU A 253 -0.32 12.14 -3.90
N ILE A 254 -0.97 11.61 -2.84
CA ILE A 254 -0.29 10.88 -1.77
C ILE A 254 0.45 9.67 -2.36
N HIS A 255 -0.23 8.91 -3.21
CA HIS A 255 0.37 7.74 -3.84
C HIS A 255 1.50 8.11 -4.79
N ARG A 256 1.32 9.15 -5.62
CA ARG A 256 2.36 9.68 -6.52
C ARG A 256 3.62 10.09 -5.74
N ARG A 257 3.47 10.80 -4.62
CA ARG A 257 4.62 11.17 -3.75
C ARG A 257 5.38 9.96 -3.25
N PHE A 258 4.71 8.84 -3.02
CA PHE A 258 5.39 7.60 -2.65
C PHE A 258 6.11 6.96 -3.85
N LEU A 259 5.50 6.94 -5.01
CA LEU A 259 6.13 6.44 -6.23
C LEU A 259 7.43 7.18 -6.56
N MET A 260 7.50 8.48 -6.27
CA MET A 260 8.72 9.29 -6.45
C MET A 260 9.90 8.86 -5.57
N VAL A 261 9.70 8.04 -4.53
CA VAL A 261 10.81 7.49 -3.75
C VAL A 261 11.75 6.67 -4.64
N GLY A 262 11.21 5.95 -5.62
CA GLY A 262 12.02 5.20 -6.58
C GLY A 262 12.77 6.06 -7.61
N GLU A 263 12.29 7.27 -7.92
CA GLU A 263 12.97 8.18 -8.87
C GLU A 263 14.29 8.72 -8.32
N LYS A 264 14.46 8.72 -7.00
CA LYS A 264 15.69 9.18 -6.34
C LYS A 264 16.80 8.11 -6.31
N CYS A 265 16.51 6.90 -6.78
CA CYS A 265 17.46 5.77 -6.76
C CYS A 265 18.36 5.67 -7.99
N GLU A 266 18.24 6.60 -8.92
CA GLU A 266 19.06 6.63 -10.15
C GLU A 266 20.54 6.96 -9.90
N ILE A 267 20.89 7.33 -8.63
CA ILE A 267 22.26 7.62 -8.25
C ILE A 267 22.84 6.42 -7.50
N ASN A 268 23.29 5.43 -8.21
CA ASN A 268 23.96 4.28 -7.61
C ASN A 268 25.49 4.40 -7.54
N ASN A 269 26.05 5.55 -7.96
CA ASN A 269 27.49 5.80 -7.90
C ASN A 269 27.77 6.90 -6.87
N PHE A 270 28.11 6.49 -5.64
CA PHE A 270 28.53 7.40 -4.57
C PHE A 270 30.01 7.88 -4.75
N ASP A 271 30.47 7.98 -5.99
CA ASP A 271 31.71 8.71 -6.26
C ASP A 271 31.49 10.20 -5.96
N VAL A 272 32.44 10.79 -5.25
CA VAL A 272 32.37 12.20 -4.83
C VAL A 272 32.17 13.15 -6.02
N LEU A 273 32.74 12.84 -7.17
CA LEU A 273 32.59 13.65 -8.37
C LEU A 273 31.18 13.57 -8.94
N THR A 274 30.64 12.37 -9.05
CA THR A 274 29.27 12.11 -9.53
C THR A 274 28.24 12.79 -8.63
N VAL A 275 28.39 12.66 -7.30
CA VAL A 275 27.52 13.33 -6.32
C VAL A 275 27.60 14.85 -6.46
N ALA A 276 28.81 15.40 -6.65
CA ALA A 276 28.99 16.85 -6.83
C ALA A 276 28.35 17.35 -8.13
N ASP A 277 28.51 16.61 -9.22
CA ASP A 277 27.95 16.97 -10.52
C ASP A 277 26.42 16.94 -10.50
N GLU A 278 25.82 15.98 -9.79
CA GLU A 278 24.36 15.92 -9.63
C GLU A 278 23.80 17.07 -8.78
N LEU A 279 24.48 17.42 -7.68
CA LEU A 279 24.11 18.58 -6.87
C LEU A 279 24.10 19.88 -7.69
N LEU A 280 25.00 19.99 -8.67
CA LEU A 280 25.07 21.11 -9.62
C LEU A 280 23.98 21.01 -10.69
N ALA A 281 23.81 19.86 -11.31
CA ALA A 281 22.80 19.63 -12.35
C ALA A 281 21.36 19.90 -11.85
N LYS A 282 21.05 19.45 -10.63
CA LYS A 282 19.76 19.72 -9.97
C LYS A 282 19.65 21.11 -9.35
N LYS A 283 20.66 21.98 -9.53
CA LYS A 283 20.71 23.34 -9.00
C LYS A 283 20.50 23.43 -7.46
N ILE A 284 20.85 22.36 -6.75
CA ILE A 284 20.78 22.29 -5.27
C ILE A 284 21.87 23.20 -4.66
N VAL A 285 23.00 23.29 -5.35
CA VAL A 285 24.09 24.23 -5.08
C VAL A 285 24.54 24.90 -6.37
N VAL A 286 24.98 26.15 -6.25
CA VAL A 286 25.38 26.96 -7.44
C VAL A 286 26.87 26.82 -7.74
N HIS A 287 27.69 26.61 -6.70
CA HIS A 287 29.16 26.64 -6.84
C HIS A 287 29.76 25.25 -6.71
N ARG A 288 30.68 24.89 -7.59
CA ARG A 288 31.40 23.61 -7.58
C ARG A 288 32.08 23.32 -6.23
N LYS A 289 32.67 24.33 -5.59
CA LYS A 289 33.25 24.16 -4.22
C LYS A 289 32.23 23.71 -3.20
N ALA A 290 31.03 24.27 -3.19
CA ALA A 290 29.98 23.89 -2.28
C ALA A 290 29.43 22.47 -2.58
N ALA A 291 29.37 22.08 -3.87
CA ALA A 291 29.01 20.74 -4.30
C ALA A 291 30.05 19.71 -3.82
N MET A 292 31.32 19.96 -4.06
CA MET A 292 32.43 19.09 -3.62
C MET A 292 32.48 18.93 -2.09
N THR A 293 32.28 20.03 -1.33
CA THR A 293 32.19 19.95 0.13
C THR A 293 31.03 19.07 0.59
N THR A 294 29.86 19.21 -0.05
CA THR A 294 28.69 18.38 0.28
C THR A 294 28.91 16.92 -0.10
N ALA A 295 29.52 16.65 -1.26
CA ALA A 295 29.85 15.30 -1.71
C ALA A 295 30.91 14.63 -0.82
N GLY A 296 31.85 15.42 -0.26
CA GLY A 296 32.83 14.91 0.73
C GLY A 296 32.20 14.29 1.97
N TYR A 297 31.01 14.76 2.38
CA TYR A 297 30.25 14.13 3.47
C TYR A 297 29.80 12.69 3.14
N VAL A 298 29.57 12.40 1.85
CA VAL A 298 29.24 11.04 1.42
C VAL A 298 30.44 10.12 1.56
N ALA A 299 31.65 10.57 1.18
CA ALA A 299 32.87 9.78 1.35
C ALA A 299 33.14 9.49 2.82
N LEU A 300 33.01 10.49 3.69
CA LEU A 300 33.18 10.32 5.13
C LEU A 300 32.15 9.33 5.73
N TRP A 301 30.90 9.41 5.27
CA TRP A 301 29.83 8.50 5.64
C TRP A 301 30.12 7.06 5.20
N GLN A 302 30.64 6.86 3.99
CA GLN A 302 31.09 5.56 3.48
C GLN A 302 32.22 4.95 4.32
N CYS A 303 33.08 5.80 4.89
CA CYS A 303 34.12 5.40 5.82
C CYS A 303 33.60 5.14 7.24
N GLY A 304 32.30 5.19 7.49
CA GLY A 304 31.67 4.92 8.78
C GLY A 304 31.64 6.11 9.74
N GLN A 305 31.96 7.33 9.28
CA GLN A 305 31.90 8.52 10.13
C GLN A 305 30.45 8.82 10.51
N GLN A 306 30.24 9.05 11.81
CA GLN A 306 28.98 9.55 12.35
C GLN A 306 29.01 11.09 12.39
N PHE A 307 27.86 11.72 12.10
CA PHE A 307 27.69 13.17 12.08
C PHE A 307 26.85 13.65 13.25
N ASP A 308 27.21 14.82 13.77
CA ASP A 308 26.43 15.48 14.84
C ASP A 308 25.38 16.42 14.24
N PHE A 309 24.17 15.93 14.11
CA PHE A 309 23.06 16.72 13.53
C PHE A 309 22.50 17.81 14.46
N LYS A 310 23.18 18.12 15.58
CA LYS A 310 23.00 19.37 16.31
C LYS A 310 23.78 20.51 15.66
N LYS A 311 24.84 20.21 14.90
CA LYS A 311 25.64 21.20 14.17
C LYS A 311 24.93 21.62 12.87
N SER A 312 24.85 22.93 12.65
CA SER A 312 24.20 23.51 11.46
C SER A 312 24.85 23.07 10.13
N ALA A 313 26.18 22.86 10.13
CA ALA A 313 26.89 22.37 8.96
C ALA A 313 26.42 20.98 8.55
N ASP A 314 26.37 20.03 9.51
CA ASP A 314 25.97 18.65 9.25
C ASP A 314 24.49 18.57 8.81
N GLN A 315 23.62 19.39 9.43
CA GLN A 315 22.23 19.53 8.98
C GLN A 315 22.13 20.05 7.54
N LYS A 316 22.89 21.09 7.19
CA LYS A 316 22.89 21.70 5.86
C LYS A 316 23.32 20.69 4.80
N HIS A 317 24.41 19.96 5.02
CA HIS A 317 24.91 18.98 4.05
C HIS A 317 23.97 17.77 3.95
N ARG A 318 23.42 17.29 5.07
CA ARG A 318 22.38 16.27 5.06
C ARG A 318 21.14 16.69 4.28
N ALA A 319 20.65 17.93 4.47
CA ALA A 319 19.48 18.44 3.75
C ALA A 319 19.70 18.44 2.24
N ARG A 320 20.89 18.85 1.76
CA ARG A 320 21.26 18.84 0.34
C ARG A 320 21.32 17.42 -0.22
N LEU A 321 21.98 16.50 0.50
CA LEU A 321 22.13 15.11 0.09
C LEU A 321 20.78 14.38 0.02
N ARG A 322 19.85 14.69 0.92
CA ARG A 322 18.49 14.14 0.87
C ARG A 322 17.72 14.52 -0.41
N LEU A 323 18.02 15.66 -1.01
CA LEU A 323 17.40 16.07 -2.28
C LEU A 323 17.85 15.20 -3.46
N ILE A 324 19.00 14.52 -3.31
CA ILE A 324 19.51 13.53 -4.27
C ILE A 324 19.40 12.09 -3.75
N GLY A 325 18.61 11.89 -2.69
CA GLY A 325 18.29 10.55 -2.18
C GLY A 325 19.26 9.96 -1.17
N ILE A 326 20.30 10.68 -0.75
CA ILE A 326 21.30 10.21 0.23
C ILE A 326 20.95 10.75 1.62
N ASP A 327 20.75 9.87 2.61
CA ASP A 327 20.57 10.28 4.02
C ASP A 327 21.71 9.78 4.89
N ILE A 328 22.72 10.62 5.10
CA ILE A 328 23.92 10.35 5.91
C ILE A 328 23.64 10.18 7.42
N LYS A 329 22.39 10.30 7.88
CA LYS A 329 21.99 9.99 9.26
C LYS A 329 21.91 8.48 9.52
N MET A 330 21.65 7.71 8.47
CA MET A 330 21.61 6.24 8.55
C MET A 330 23.05 5.72 8.52
N PRO A 331 23.37 4.64 9.25
CA PRO A 331 24.66 3.97 9.08
C PRO A 331 24.87 3.59 7.62
N PHE A 332 26.11 3.75 7.13
CA PHE A 332 26.46 3.25 5.81
C PHE A 332 26.40 1.72 5.83
N ASP A 333 25.66 1.16 4.90
CA ASP A 333 25.54 -0.28 4.72
C ASP A 333 25.91 -0.61 3.27
N ALA A 334 27.10 -1.17 3.09
CA ALA A 334 27.64 -1.52 1.78
C ALA A 334 26.74 -2.51 1.02
N THR A 335 25.92 -3.30 1.73
CA THR A 335 24.98 -4.22 1.08
C THR A 335 23.76 -3.50 0.51
N ARG A 336 23.39 -2.35 1.07
CA ARG A 336 22.28 -1.49 0.63
C ARG A 336 22.71 -0.44 -0.37
N HIS A 337 23.92 0.08 -0.20
CA HIS A 337 24.46 1.19 -1.01
C HIS A 337 25.52 0.71 -2.01
N GLY A 338 25.60 -0.58 -2.25
CA GLY A 338 26.52 -1.25 -3.15
C GLY A 338 27.73 -0.42 -3.56
N VAL A 339 28.85 -0.56 -2.82
CA VAL A 339 30.14 -0.29 -3.43
C VAL A 339 30.37 -1.43 -4.41
N VAL A 340 29.61 -1.41 -5.46
CA VAL A 340 29.92 -2.27 -6.57
C VAL A 340 30.91 -1.46 -7.40
N PHE A 341 32.16 -1.86 -7.35
CA PHE A 341 33.09 -1.59 -8.42
C PHE A 341 32.57 -2.28 -9.69
N ILE A 342 31.41 -1.83 -10.17
CA ILE A 342 30.87 -2.30 -11.42
C ILE A 342 31.27 -1.29 -12.48
N ARG A 343 32.15 -1.74 -13.36
CA ARG A 343 32.44 -1.09 -14.63
C ARG A 343 31.22 -0.99 -15.56
N ASN A 344 30.04 -1.50 -15.17
CA ASN A 344 28.78 -1.41 -15.89
C ASN A 344 27.65 -1.11 -14.89
N VAL A 345 27.42 0.17 -14.62
CA VAL A 345 26.18 0.61 -13.95
C VAL A 345 25.05 0.35 -14.95
N ARG A 346 24.24 -0.68 -14.70
CA ARG A 346 23.02 -0.89 -15.44
C ARG A 346 21.94 -0.03 -14.76
N GLU A 347 21.51 1.01 -15.44
CA GLU A 347 20.37 1.80 -15.02
C GLU A 347 19.12 0.91 -15.02
N ILE A 348 18.39 0.89 -13.91
CA ILE A 348 17.12 0.17 -13.82
C ILE A 348 16.04 1.19 -14.12
N GLU A 349 15.61 1.23 -15.37
CA GLU A 349 14.48 2.07 -15.78
C GLU A 349 13.16 1.49 -15.25
N ARG A 350 12.25 2.39 -14.85
CA ARG A 350 10.89 2.05 -14.47
C ARG A 350 9.92 2.38 -15.59
N THR A 351 9.13 1.41 -15.98
CA THR A 351 8.05 1.60 -16.93
C THR A 351 6.72 1.40 -16.23
N PHE A 352 5.75 2.26 -16.48
CA PHE A 352 4.41 2.16 -15.90
C PHE A 352 3.38 1.56 -16.86
N ASP A 353 3.66 1.63 -18.15
CA ASP A 353 2.80 1.12 -19.20
C ASP A 353 3.37 -0.18 -19.78
N MET A 354 2.64 -1.26 -19.61
CA MET A 354 2.95 -2.56 -20.17
C MET A 354 1.66 -3.19 -20.68
N PRO A 355 1.61 -3.75 -21.89
CA PRO A 355 0.43 -4.40 -22.39
C PRO A 355 0.07 -5.60 -21.52
N LEU A 356 -1.23 -5.74 -21.23
CA LEU A 356 -1.73 -6.89 -20.49
C LEU A 356 -1.62 -8.14 -21.35
N PRO A 357 -1.24 -9.30 -20.77
CA PRO A 357 -1.25 -10.55 -21.51
C PRO A 357 -2.68 -10.93 -21.91
N GLY A 358 -2.84 -11.54 -23.09
CA GLY A 358 -4.14 -11.88 -23.64
C GLY A 358 -4.99 -12.82 -22.79
N PHE A 359 -4.35 -13.60 -21.91
CA PHE A 359 -5.04 -14.49 -20.97
C PHE A 359 -5.56 -13.77 -19.70
N TYR A 360 -5.16 -12.52 -19.46
CA TYR A 360 -5.49 -11.80 -18.22
C TYR A 360 -6.98 -11.53 -18.06
N ARG A 361 -7.52 -11.86 -16.89
CA ARG A 361 -8.93 -11.69 -16.55
C ARG A 361 -9.12 -10.41 -15.72
N SER A 362 -9.65 -9.36 -16.35
CA SER A 362 -9.88 -8.06 -15.70
C SER A 362 -11.01 -8.11 -14.64
N ALA A 363 -10.97 -7.17 -13.70
CA ALA A 363 -12.04 -7.00 -12.71
C ALA A 363 -13.35 -6.58 -13.41
N VAL A 364 -14.45 -7.25 -13.04
CA VAL A 364 -15.79 -6.89 -13.51
C VAL A 364 -16.46 -6.00 -12.47
N VAL A 365 -16.86 -4.81 -12.89
CA VAL A 365 -17.70 -3.91 -12.07
C VAL A 365 -19.15 -4.11 -12.50
N PRO A 366 -20.08 -4.41 -11.57
CA PRO A 366 -21.50 -4.53 -11.90
C PRO A 366 -22.01 -3.26 -12.57
N SER A 367 -22.58 -3.41 -13.76
CA SER A 367 -22.97 -2.26 -14.61
C SER A 367 -24.13 -1.42 -14.07
N ARG A 368 -25.02 -2.00 -13.30
CA ARG A 368 -26.05 -1.40 -12.43
C ARG A 368 -26.64 -2.50 -11.56
N LEU A 369 -26.88 -2.21 -10.29
CA LEU A 369 -27.73 -3.05 -9.47
C LEU A 369 -29.15 -2.95 -10.03
N ARG A 370 -29.68 -4.01 -10.62
CA ARG A 370 -31.13 -4.13 -10.82
C ARG A 370 -31.73 -4.28 -9.43
N LEU A 371 -32.48 -3.28 -9.00
CA LEU A 371 -33.44 -3.47 -7.92
C LEU A 371 -34.36 -4.61 -8.36
N VAL A 372 -34.21 -5.76 -7.76
CA VAL A 372 -35.23 -6.79 -7.82
C VAL A 372 -36.33 -6.29 -6.90
N ALA A 373 -37.44 -5.86 -7.52
CA ALA A 373 -38.65 -5.41 -6.84
C ALA A 373 -39.28 -6.55 -6.06
#